data_90399a55ce2dcda133d0fb4374319bf4
#
_entry.id   90399a55ce2dcda133d0fb4374319bf4
#
_cell.length_a   1.000
_cell.length_b   1.000
_cell.length_c   1.000
_cell.angle_alpha   90.00
_cell.angle_beta   90.00
_cell.angle_gamma   90.00
#
_symmetry.space_group_name_H-M   'P 1'
#
loop_
_entity.id
_entity.type
_entity.pdbx_description
1 polymer ?
#
loop_
_entity_poly.entity_id
_entity_poly.type
_entity_poly.pdbx_seq_one_letter_code
_entity_poly.pdbx_strand_id
1 'polypeptide(L)'
;MSQSLGSFTLDQLVELVTREVLALYPMGEGQACSLCQSTSCDGQCVQSNPNGVRQFVSAGADRLTSRLGVKNVAADLAAMIDHTLLKPQATEDQFRQLCAEAMEFGFATVCVNPAWVPLCASLLAGSPVKVCTVIGFPLGATLTDVKVFESRQCIALGARELDMVINIGALKSRQYGVVEDDIAAVVDAAHPLGASVKVIIEAAYLGDEEKVEACALAKAAHADYVKTSTGFGPGGATVEDVALMRRVVGPEMGVKAAGGVKTAEEAKAMIAAGATRIGASAGIKIVGAAQA
;
A
#
# COMPACT_ATOMS: atom_id res chain seq x y z
N MET A 1 -14.48 28.88 22.04
CA MET A 1 -15.69 29.04 21.19
C MET A 1 -15.80 27.78 20.35
N SER A 2 -16.71 26.90 20.74
CA SER A 2 -16.99 25.65 20.02
C SER A 2 -17.82 26.01 18.77
N GLN A 3 -17.23 26.00 17.60
CA GLN A 3 -17.99 25.99 16.37
C GLN A 3 -18.56 24.59 16.16
N SER A 4 -19.89 24.50 16.10
CA SER A 4 -20.59 23.27 15.74
C SER A 4 -20.15 22.86 14.34
N LEU A 5 -19.60 21.66 14.21
CA LEU A 5 -19.36 20.99 12.94
C LEU A 5 -20.73 20.77 12.26
N GLY A 6 -21.13 21.74 11.44
CA GLY A 6 -22.25 21.58 10.53
C GLY A 6 -21.94 20.47 9.53
N SER A 7 -22.96 19.80 9.03
CA SER A 7 -22.93 18.66 8.13
C SER A 7 -22.10 18.96 6.87
N PHE A 8 -20.82 18.66 6.92
CA PHE A 8 -19.97 18.60 5.72
C PHE A 8 -20.31 17.34 4.93
N THR A 9 -20.33 17.46 3.61
CA THR A 9 -20.32 16.28 2.75
C THR A 9 -18.95 15.60 2.86
N LEU A 10 -18.87 14.30 2.58
CA LEU A 10 -17.61 13.55 2.62
C LEU A 10 -16.54 14.20 1.73
N ASP A 11 -16.91 14.75 0.57
CA ASP A 11 -15.98 15.45 -0.33
C ASP A 11 -15.44 16.75 0.29
N GLN A 12 -16.28 17.50 1.00
CA GLN A 12 -15.86 18.70 1.72
C GLN A 12 -14.95 18.38 2.90
N LEU A 13 -15.20 17.25 3.58
CA LEU A 13 -14.34 16.78 4.66
C LEU A 13 -12.96 16.36 4.15
N VAL A 14 -12.92 15.57 3.07
CA VAL A 14 -11.68 15.15 2.41
C VAL A 14 -10.87 16.37 1.95
N GLU A 15 -11.51 17.35 1.32
CA GLU A 15 -10.85 18.56 0.84
C GLU A 15 -10.33 19.42 2.00
N LEU A 16 -11.12 19.57 3.07
CA LEU A 16 -10.76 20.35 4.24
C LEU A 16 -9.56 19.72 4.97
N VAL A 17 -9.64 18.43 5.33
CA VAL A 17 -8.58 17.74 6.07
C VAL A 17 -7.30 17.64 5.23
N THR A 18 -7.41 17.30 3.94
CA THR A 18 -6.25 17.26 3.05
C THR A 18 -5.57 18.62 2.96
N ARG A 19 -6.34 19.70 2.83
CA ARG A 19 -5.81 21.06 2.80
C ARG A 19 -5.15 21.46 4.12
N GLU A 20 -5.77 21.14 5.28
CA GLU A 20 -5.23 21.47 6.59
C GLU A 20 -3.94 20.69 6.88
N VAL A 21 -3.90 19.40 6.56
CA VAL A 21 -2.69 18.56 6.71
C VAL A 21 -1.57 19.06 5.78
N LEU A 22 -1.87 19.32 4.50
CA LEU A 22 -0.86 19.84 3.56
C LEU A 22 -0.42 21.29 3.87
N ALA A 23 -1.25 22.09 4.56
CA ALA A 23 -0.88 23.43 5.00
C ALA A 23 0.08 23.42 6.20
N LEU A 24 0.01 22.38 7.04
CA LEU A 24 0.96 22.16 8.15
C LEU A 24 2.35 21.75 7.64
N TYR A 25 2.41 21.17 6.44
CA TYR A 25 3.63 20.71 5.77
C TYR A 25 3.72 21.31 4.36
N PRO A 26 4.08 22.61 4.24
CA PRO A 26 4.19 23.24 2.95
C PRO A 26 5.26 22.50 2.12
N MET A 27 4.81 21.78 1.10
CA MET A 27 5.68 21.33 0.03
C MET A 27 6.41 22.55 -0.48
N GLY A 28 7.76 22.55 -0.37
CA GLY A 28 8.58 23.73 -0.66
C GLY A 28 8.20 24.33 -2.02
N GLU A 29 7.73 25.56 -2.01
CA GLU A 29 7.44 26.30 -3.23
C GLU A 29 8.71 26.34 -4.09
N GLY A 30 8.65 25.72 -5.28
CA GLY A 30 9.65 25.93 -6.31
C GLY A 30 10.40 24.71 -6.82
N GLN A 31 10.12 23.49 -6.39
CA GLN A 31 10.64 22.32 -7.11
C GLN A 31 9.76 22.01 -8.30
N ALA A 32 10.23 22.42 -9.48
CA ALA A 32 9.63 21.99 -10.74
C ALA A 32 9.66 20.46 -10.83
N CYS A 33 8.55 19.85 -11.25
CA CYS A 33 8.48 18.41 -11.52
C CYS A 33 9.65 18.01 -12.41
N SER A 34 10.49 17.09 -11.97
CA SER A 34 11.68 16.63 -12.71
C SER A 34 11.35 16.04 -14.09
N LEU A 35 10.08 15.73 -14.34
CA LEU A 35 9.57 15.15 -15.58
C LEU A 35 9.06 16.19 -16.59
N CYS A 36 8.45 17.29 -16.15
CA CYS A 36 7.84 18.26 -17.04
C CYS A 36 8.35 19.70 -16.83
N GLN A 37 9.20 19.96 -15.84
CA GLN A 37 9.69 21.28 -15.45
C GLN A 37 8.59 22.34 -15.18
N SER A 38 7.36 21.89 -14.96
CA SER A 38 6.21 22.74 -14.65
C SER A 38 6.02 22.85 -13.15
N THR A 39 5.70 24.05 -12.68
CA THR A 39 5.34 24.36 -11.29
C THR A 39 3.87 24.14 -10.99
N SER A 40 3.05 23.80 -12.02
CA SER A 40 1.65 23.43 -11.90
C SER A 40 1.39 22.15 -12.69
N CYS A 41 1.31 21.01 -12.02
CA CYS A 41 1.01 19.73 -12.64
C CYS A 41 -0.48 19.40 -12.47
N ASP A 42 -1.19 19.25 -13.59
CA ASP A 42 -2.60 18.81 -13.64
C ASP A 42 -2.75 17.29 -13.73
N GLY A 43 -1.67 16.53 -13.52
CA GLY A 43 -1.67 15.07 -13.59
C GLY A 43 -1.67 14.49 -15.01
N GLN A 44 -1.58 15.32 -16.06
CA GLN A 44 -1.60 14.87 -17.47
C GLN A 44 -0.18 14.74 -18.07
N CYS A 45 0.80 14.34 -17.29
CA CYS A 45 2.22 14.24 -17.70
C CYS A 45 2.44 13.41 -18.98
N VAL A 46 1.61 12.41 -19.24
CA VAL A 46 1.70 11.56 -20.45
C VAL A 46 1.37 12.35 -21.73
N GLN A 47 0.45 13.29 -21.65
CA GLN A 47 0.06 14.14 -22.80
C GLN A 47 1.03 15.31 -22.99
N SER A 48 1.54 15.85 -21.89
CA SER A 48 2.40 17.04 -21.91
C SER A 48 3.88 16.74 -22.13
N ASN A 49 4.35 15.51 -21.84
CA ASN A 49 5.74 15.12 -22.06
C ASN A 49 5.92 13.69 -22.62
N PRO A 50 5.57 13.47 -23.91
CA PRO A 50 5.69 12.15 -24.54
C PRO A 50 7.14 11.64 -24.60
N ASN A 51 8.15 12.50 -24.57
CA ASN A 51 9.56 12.11 -24.59
C ASN A 51 10.03 11.60 -23.22
N GLY A 52 9.60 12.21 -22.12
CA GLY A 52 9.84 11.71 -20.77
C GLY A 52 9.20 10.33 -20.57
N VAL A 53 7.98 10.14 -21.06
CA VAL A 53 7.30 8.84 -21.05
C VAL A 53 8.10 7.77 -21.79
N ARG A 54 8.65 8.07 -22.97
CA ARG A 54 9.51 7.15 -23.73
C ARG A 54 10.80 6.77 -23.00
N GLN A 55 11.39 7.69 -22.23
CA GLN A 55 12.57 7.40 -21.41
C GLN A 55 12.25 6.41 -20.29
N PHE A 56 11.09 6.53 -19.65
CA PHE A 56 10.64 5.54 -18.64
C PHE A 56 10.36 4.17 -19.25
N VAL A 57 9.73 4.11 -20.42
CA VAL A 57 9.50 2.85 -21.14
C VAL A 57 10.82 2.21 -21.54
N SER A 58 11.79 2.99 -22.05
CA SER A 58 13.11 2.49 -22.41
C SER A 58 13.96 2.07 -21.21
N ALA A 59 13.66 2.59 -20.00
CA ALA A 59 14.29 2.17 -18.74
C ALA A 59 13.64 0.92 -18.12
N GLY A 60 12.70 0.26 -18.82
CA GLY A 60 12.06 -0.98 -18.38
C GLY A 60 10.74 -0.79 -17.63
N ALA A 61 10.12 0.37 -17.69
CA ALA A 61 8.78 0.57 -17.14
C ALA A 61 7.73 -0.03 -18.10
N ASP A 62 7.29 -1.25 -17.83
CA ASP A 62 6.28 -1.96 -18.65
C ASP A 62 4.86 -1.36 -18.56
N ARG A 63 4.62 -0.37 -17.70
CA ARG A 63 3.28 0.18 -17.44
C ARG A 63 3.30 1.68 -17.26
N LEU A 64 2.96 2.41 -18.30
CA LEU A 64 2.53 3.80 -18.26
C LEU A 64 1.09 3.84 -18.78
N THR A 65 0.10 3.56 -17.93
CA THR A 65 -1.30 3.75 -18.31
C THR A 65 -1.95 4.80 -17.42
N SER A 66 -2.35 5.89 -18.02
CA SER A 66 -3.23 6.90 -17.41
C SER A 66 -4.68 6.42 -17.27
N ARG A 67 -4.98 5.20 -17.68
CA ARG A 67 -6.27 4.52 -17.51
C ARG A 67 -6.00 3.10 -17.05
N LEU A 68 -6.67 2.67 -16.00
CA LEU A 68 -6.82 1.28 -15.59
C LEU A 68 -7.64 0.50 -16.65
N GLY A 69 -7.06 0.36 -17.84
CA GLY A 69 -7.59 -0.42 -18.97
C GLY A 69 -6.92 -1.78 -18.98
N VAL A 70 -7.35 -2.67 -18.11
CA VAL A 70 -6.90 -4.05 -18.03
C VAL A 70 -7.41 -4.78 -19.30
N LYS A 71 -6.53 -5.02 -20.27
CA LYS A 71 -6.88 -5.73 -21.52
C LYS A 71 -6.87 -7.26 -21.37
N ASN A 72 -6.19 -7.79 -20.32
CA ASN A 72 -6.19 -9.22 -20.01
C ASN A 72 -6.37 -9.41 -18.50
N VAL A 73 -7.63 -9.50 -18.07
CA VAL A 73 -8.04 -9.44 -16.66
C VAL A 73 -7.37 -10.50 -15.78
N ALA A 74 -7.04 -11.67 -16.32
CA ALA A 74 -6.48 -12.77 -15.52
C ALA A 74 -4.99 -12.56 -15.19
N ALA A 75 -4.16 -12.26 -16.17
CA ALA A 75 -2.73 -12.02 -15.96
C ALA A 75 -2.48 -10.71 -15.20
N ASP A 76 -3.25 -9.67 -15.51
CA ASP A 76 -3.16 -8.39 -14.83
C ASP A 76 -3.63 -8.48 -13.37
N LEU A 77 -4.65 -9.30 -13.08
CA LEU A 77 -5.13 -9.56 -11.73
C LEU A 77 -4.07 -10.30 -10.89
N ALA A 78 -3.42 -11.32 -11.45
CA ALA A 78 -2.36 -12.07 -10.77
C ALA A 78 -1.21 -11.14 -10.32
N ALA A 79 -0.77 -10.26 -11.22
CA ALA A 79 0.28 -9.29 -10.93
C ALA A 79 -0.09 -8.21 -9.88
N MET A 80 -1.35 -8.16 -9.45
CA MET A 80 -1.83 -7.29 -8.37
C MET A 80 -1.99 -8.03 -7.04
N ILE A 81 -1.72 -9.35 -6.97
CA ILE A 81 -1.94 -10.14 -5.75
C ILE A 81 -0.66 -10.24 -4.92
N ASP A 82 -0.77 -9.89 -3.64
CA ASP A 82 0.15 -10.30 -2.59
C ASP A 82 -0.40 -11.60 -1.98
N HIS A 83 0.20 -12.74 -2.37
CA HIS A 83 -0.21 -14.05 -1.86
C HIS A 83 0.23 -14.21 -0.41
N THR A 84 -0.74 -14.29 0.52
CA THR A 84 -0.52 -13.97 1.93
C THR A 84 -0.68 -15.18 2.84
N LEU A 85 0.34 -15.45 3.68
CA LEU A 85 0.29 -16.43 4.75
C LEU A 85 0.92 -15.86 6.03
N LEU A 86 0.08 -15.40 6.98
CA LEU A 86 0.50 -14.74 8.22
C LEU A 86 0.06 -15.50 9.48
N LYS A 87 -0.54 -16.69 9.33
CA LYS A 87 -0.98 -17.51 10.48
C LYS A 87 0.21 -17.93 11.31
N PRO A 88 0.18 -17.76 12.66
CA PRO A 88 1.33 -18.07 13.52
C PRO A 88 1.69 -19.55 13.54
N GLN A 89 0.74 -20.43 13.26
CA GLN A 89 0.95 -21.90 13.22
C GLN A 89 1.35 -22.41 11.83
N ALA A 90 1.58 -21.53 10.84
CA ALA A 90 1.96 -21.96 9.50
C ALA A 90 3.33 -22.65 9.50
N THR A 91 3.42 -23.75 8.77
CA THR A 91 4.61 -24.61 8.70
C THR A 91 5.49 -24.26 7.50
N GLU A 92 6.75 -24.71 7.52
CA GLU A 92 7.70 -24.52 6.41
C GLU A 92 7.14 -25.03 5.09
N ASP A 93 6.50 -26.21 5.06
CA ASP A 93 5.92 -26.77 3.83
C ASP A 93 4.84 -25.86 3.23
N GLN A 94 4.08 -25.18 4.08
CA GLN A 94 3.07 -24.22 3.61
C GLN A 94 3.72 -22.98 2.98
N PHE A 95 4.89 -22.52 3.47
CA PHE A 95 5.62 -21.41 2.82
C PHE A 95 6.30 -21.86 1.54
N ARG A 96 6.79 -23.08 1.44
CA ARG A 96 7.29 -23.68 0.19
C ARG A 96 6.19 -23.73 -0.86
N GLN A 97 4.99 -24.19 -0.47
CA GLN A 97 3.82 -24.22 -1.33
C GLN A 97 3.43 -22.80 -1.76
N LEU A 98 3.37 -21.83 -0.84
CA LEU A 98 3.04 -20.43 -1.11
C LEU A 98 3.97 -19.82 -2.19
N CYS A 99 5.27 -20.07 -2.09
CA CYS A 99 6.26 -19.58 -3.05
C CYS A 99 6.11 -20.25 -4.42
N ALA A 100 5.87 -21.57 -4.45
CA ALA A 100 5.61 -22.30 -5.70
C ALA A 100 4.37 -21.78 -6.42
N GLU A 101 3.28 -21.59 -5.70
CA GLU A 101 2.04 -21.00 -6.20
C GLU A 101 2.26 -19.58 -6.75
N ALA A 102 3.00 -18.76 -6.01
CA ALA A 102 3.26 -17.38 -6.43
C ALA A 102 4.07 -17.31 -7.74
N MET A 103 5.02 -18.20 -7.93
CA MET A 103 5.79 -18.32 -9.18
C MET A 103 4.93 -18.86 -10.33
N GLU A 104 4.13 -19.89 -10.08
CA GLU A 104 3.25 -20.51 -11.08
C GLU A 104 2.22 -19.52 -11.65
N PHE A 105 1.57 -18.77 -10.76
CA PHE A 105 0.50 -17.83 -11.15
C PHE A 105 1.02 -16.41 -11.47
N GLY A 106 2.31 -16.11 -11.25
CA GLY A 106 2.88 -14.79 -11.50
C GLY A 106 2.36 -13.71 -10.56
N PHE A 107 2.22 -14.03 -9.26
CA PHE A 107 1.77 -13.04 -8.27
C PHE A 107 2.82 -11.95 -8.04
N ALA A 108 2.37 -10.78 -7.56
CA ALA A 108 3.26 -9.66 -7.29
C ALA A 108 4.28 -10.00 -6.19
N THR A 109 3.78 -10.56 -5.08
CA THR A 109 4.59 -10.92 -3.91
C THR A 109 4.05 -12.15 -3.20
N VAL A 110 4.88 -12.75 -2.36
CA VAL A 110 4.42 -13.50 -1.18
C VAL A 110 4.50 -12.58 0.03
N CYS A 111 3.45 -12.57 0.88
CA CYS A 111 3.42 -11.75 2.09
C CYS A 111 3.45 -12.67 3.33
N VAL A 112 4.54 -12.59 4.12
CA VAL A 112 4.86 -13.53 5.18
C VAL A 112 5.32 -12.82 6.45
N ASN A 113 5.28 -13.52 7.60
CA ASN A 113 5.88 -13.01 8.83
C ASN A 113 7.40 -12.93 8.72
N PRO A 114 8.10 -12.01 9.45
CA PRO A 114 9.53 -11.78 9.37
C PRO A 114 10.41 -13.03 9.46
N ALA A 115 10.06 -13.98 10.32
CA ALA A 115 10.82 -15.22 10.51
C ALA A 115 10.93 -16.08 9.23
N TRP A 116 10.01 -15.91 8.26
CA TRP A 116 9.96 -16.69 7.02
C TRP A 116 10.58 -15.98 5.82
N VAL A 117 11.02 -14.74 6.00
CA VAL A 117 11.66 -13.97 4.92
C VAL A 117 12.88 -14.68 4.33
N PRO A 118 13.84 -15.23 5.12
CA PRO A 118 15.01 -15.89 4.55
C PRO A 118 14.65 -17.08 3.65
N LEU A 119 13.71 -17.92 4.10
CA LEU A 119 13.25 -19.07 3.33
C LEU A 119 12.61 -18.64 2.02
N CYS A 120 11.64 -17.71 2.07
CA CYS A 120 10.94 -17.23 0.89
C CYS A 120 11.88 -16.51 -0.09
N ALA A 121 12.83 -15.72 0.41
CA ALA A 121 13.83 -15.06 -0.44
C ALA A 121 14.73 -16.07 -1.18
N SER A 122 15.11 -17.15 -0.49
CA SER A 122 15.87 -18.24 -1.12
C SER A 122 15.07 -18.97 -2.20
N LEU A 123 13.80 -19.30 -1.90
CA LEU A 123 12.92 -20.02 -2.84
C LEU A 123 12.54 -19.22 -4.06
N LEU A 124 12.44 -17.89 -3.93
CA LEU A 124 12.05 -16.97 -5.00
C LEU A 124 13.24 -16.36 -5.74
N ALA A 125 14.48 -16.79 -5.41
CA ALA A 125 15.68 -16.26 -6.06
C ALA A 125 15.65 -16.47 -7.57
N GLY A 126 15.87 -15.37 -8.32
CA GLY A 126 15.81 -15.39 -9.80
C GLY A 126 14.39 -15.31 -10.39
N SER A 127 13.34 -15.27 -9.56
CA SER A 127 11.97 -15.04 -10.02
C SER A 127 11.60 -13.54 -9.94
N PRO A 128 10.55 -13.08 -10.67
CA PRO A 128 10.05 -11.73 -10.57
C PRO A 128 9.21 -11.49 -9.29
N VAL A 129 8.81 -12.55 -8.57
CA VAL A 129 7.99 -12.49 -7.37
C VAL A 129 8.83 -11.95 -6.20
N LYS A 130 8.35 -10.89 -5.55
CA LYS A 130 9.05 -10.28 -4.42
C LYS A 130 8.61 -10.89 -3.10
N VAL A 131 9.47 -10.78 -2.08
CA VAL A 131 9.07 -11.04 -0.70
C VAL A 131 8.57 -9.75 -0.06
N CYS A 132 7.33 -9.78 0.38
CA CYS A 132 6.70 -8.80 1.27
C CYS A 132 6.69 -9.35 2.69
N THR A 133 6.92 -8.49 3.69
CA THR A 133 6.77 -8.87 5.09
C THR A 133 6.07 -7.77 5.88
N VAL A 134 5.71 -8.06 7.13
CA VAL A 134 4.96 -7.16 8.00
C VAL A 134 5.87 -6.56 9.08
N ILE A 135 5.58 -5.30 9.48
CA ILE A 135 6.38 -4.54 10.44
C ILE A 135 5.47 -4.00 11.56
N GLY A 136 5.88 -4.18 12.82
CA GLY A 136 5.09 -3.78 13.97
C GLY A 136 3.73 -4.48 14.06
N PHE A 137 3.64 -5.65 13.49
CA PHE A 137 2.40 -6.33 13.17
C PHE A 137 1.95 -7.30 14.27
N PRO A 138 0.60 -7.45 14.53
CA PRO A 138 -0.49 -6.76 13.84
C PRO A 138 -0.95 -5.47 14.51
N LEU A 139 -0.40 -5.07 15.64
CA LEU A 139 -0.96 -4.05 16.53
C LEU A 139 -0.48 -2.61 16.24
N GLY A 140 0.68 -2.43 15.61
CA GLY A 140 1.30 -1.13 15.38
C GLY A 140 1.77 -0.40 16.65
N ALA A 141 1.58 -0.99 17.83
CA ALA A 141 1.76 -0.37 19.14
C ALA A 141 3.16 -0.56 19.74
N THR A 142 4.16 -0.85 18.91
CA THR A 142 5.56 -0.92 19.34
C THR A 142 6.27 0.43 19.11
N LEU A 143 7.50 0.55 19.61
CA LEU A 143 8.30 1.75 19.44
C LEU A 143 8.78 1.90 17.99
N THR A 144 8.92 3.13 17.53
CA THR A 144 9.41 3.46 16.18
C THR A 144 10.79 2.83 15.91
N ASP A 145 11.73 2.92 16.84
CA ASP A 145 13.07 2.32 16.68
C ASP A 145 13.00 0.79 16.48
N VAL A 146 12.03 0.12 17.12
CA VAL A 146 11.80 -1.32 16.93
C VAL A 146 11.30 -1.61 15.52
N LYS A 147 10.35 -0.82 14.99
CA LYS A 147 9.88 -0.95 13.60
C LYS A 147 11.00 -0.71 12.60
N VAL A 148 11.84 0.31 12.83
CA VAL A 148 13.01 0.62 11.99
C VAL A 148 14.01 -0.54 12.01
N PHE A 149 14.31 -1.08 13.19
CA PHE A 149 15.21 -2.23 13.32
C PHE A 149 14.65 -3.45 12.60
N GLU A 150 13.38 -3.79 12.83
CA GLU A 150 12.69 -4.92 12.17
C GLU A 150 12.74 -4.77 10.65
N SER A 151 12.45 -3.55 10.13
CA SER A 151 12.50 -3.22 8.71
C SER A 151 13.87 -3.49 8.10
N ARG A 152 14.94 -2.96 8.71
CA ARG A 152 16.33 -3.16 8.26
C ARG A 152 16.72 -4.64 8.25
N GLN A 153 16.34 -5.38 9.30
CA GLN A 153 16.61 -6.82 9.38
C GLN A 153 15.89 -7.58 8.28
N CYS A 154 14.59 -7.31 8.07
CA CYS A 154 13.81 -7.97 7.03
C CYS A 154 14.35 -7.69 5.62
N ILE A 155 14.76 -6.45 5.33
CA ILE A 155 15.35 -6.08 4.04
C ILE A 155 16.69 -6.79 3.83
N ALA A 156 17.55 -6.84 4.84
CA ALA A 156 18.84 -7.56 4.80
C ALA A 156 18.65 -9.06 4.55
N LEU A 157 17.54 -9.63 5.03
CA LEU A 157 17.16 -11.02 4.82
C LEU A 157 16.46 -11.29 3.49
N GLY A 158 16.18 -10.26 2.69
CA GLY A 158 15.66 -10.40 1.32
C GLY A 158 14.27 -9.85 1.07
N ALA A 159 13.60 -9.23 2.05
CA ALA A 159 12.35 -8.51 1.80
C ALA A 159 12.57 -7.32 0.86
N ARG A 160 11.57 -7.04 0.02
CA ARG A 160 11.55 -5.91 -0.92
C ARG A 160 10.31 -5.05 -0.79
N GLU A 161 9.32 -5.51 -0.05
CA GLU A 161 8.12 -4.74 0.31
C GLU A 161 7.83 -4.94 1.80
N LEU A 162 7.46 -3.87 2.49
CA LEU A 162 7.17 -3.85 3.92
C LEU A 162 5.75 -3.34 4.16
N ASP A 163 4.93 -4.11 4.87
CA ASP A 163 3.58 -3.73 5.28
C ASP A 163 3.62 -3.34 6.77
N MET A 164 3.85 -2.05 7.08
CA MET A 164 3.89 -1.57 8.47
C MET A 164 2.51 -1.21 8.99
N VAL A 165 2.27 -1.41 10.27
CA VAL A 165 1.03 -0.97 10.93
C VAL A 165 1.28 0.36 11.64
N ILE A 166 0.38 1.35 11.45
CA ILE A 166 0.45 2.63 12.18
C ILE A 166 0.23 2.44 13.68
N ASN A 167 0.65 3.41 14.48
CA ASN A 167 0.22 3.49 15.88
C ASN A 167 -1.23 4.02 15.95
N ILE A 168 -2.20 3.09 15.95
CA ILE A 168 -3.64 3.40 15.93
C ILE A 168 -4.03 4.23 17.16
N GLY A 169 -3.45 3.92 18.33
CA GLY A 169 -3.73 4.65 19.57
C GLY A 169 -3.26 6.10 19.51
N ALA A 170 -2.09 6.35 18.91
CA ALA A 170 -1.58 7.70 18.70
C ALA A 170 -2.48 8.49 17.73
N LEU A 171 -2.91 7.86 16.61
CA LEU A 171 -3.84 8.49 15.67
C LEU A 171 -5.14 8.90 16.38
N LYS A 172 -5.78 7.97 17.12
CA LYS A 172 -7.01 8.25 17.88
C LYS A 172 -6.83 9.30 18.98
N SER A 173 -5.63 9.47 19.46
CA SER A 173 -5.24 10.51 20.42
C SER A 173 -4.85 11.82 19.72
N ARG A 174 -5.01 11.92 18.40
CA ARG A 174 -4.64 13.08 17.56
C ARG A 174 -3.17 13.47 17.70
N GLN A 175 -2.32 12.50 17.99
CA GLN A 175 -0.86 12.67 18.03
C GLN A 175 -0.29 12.48 16.60
N TYR A 176 -0.71 13.35 15.67
CA TYR A 176 -0.41 13.20 14.25
C TYR A 176 1.09 13.20 13.95
N GLY A 177 1.87 14.07 14.60
CA GLY A 177 3.32 14.08 14.46
C GLY A 177 3.97 12.75 14.84
N VAL A 178 3.48 12.09 15.91
CA VAL A 178 3.99 10.76 16.31
C VAL A 178 3.69 9.71 15.23
N VAL A 179 2.51 9.76 14.62
CA VAL A 179 2.14 8.80 13.55
C VAL A 179 2.96 9.05 12.30
N GLU A 180 3.14 10.31 11.91
CA GLU A 180 3.92 10.68 10.73
C GLU A 180 5.40 10.33 10.90
N ASP A 181 6.01 10.69 12.04
CA ASP A 181 7.41 10.37 12.36
C ASP A 181 7.66 8.86 12.37
N ASP A 182 6.70 8.06 12.88
CA ASP A 182 6.76 6.59 12.89
C ASP A 182 6.77 6.02 11.47
N ILE A 183 5.93 6.55 10.58
CA ILE A 183 5.89 6.14 9.17
C ILE A 183 7.16 6.59 8.44
N ALA A 184 7.53 7.87 8.58
CA ALA A 184 8.70 8.45 7.93
C ALA A 184 9.98 7.71 8.30
N ALA A 185 10.17 7.38 9.59
CA ALA A 185 11.33 6.63 10.04
C ALA A 185 11.47 5.25 9.38
N VAL A 186 10.35 4.55 9.14
CA VAL A 186 10.36 3.27 8.42
C VAL A 186 10.63 3.48 6.93
N VAL A 187 10.04 4.50 6.31
CA VAL A 187 10.26 4.86 4.90
C VAL A 187 11.73 5.22 4.66
N ASP A 188 12.31 6.07 5.50
CA ASP A 188 13.72 6.48 5.44
C ASP A 188 14.69 5.30 5.63
N ALA A 189 14.28 4.30 6.41
CA ALA A 189 15.06 3.08 6.58
C ALA A 189 14.96 2.12 5.39
N ALA A 190 13.84 2.15 4.65
CA ALA A 190 13.52 1.19 3.59
C ALA A 190 13.95 1.66 2.20
N HIS A 191 13.63 2.90 1.82
CA HIS A 191 13.84 3.42 0.47
C HIS A 191 15.30 3.39 0.00
N PRO A 192 16.31 3.79 0.82
CA PRO A 192 17.72 3.70 0.43
C PRO A 192 18.18 2.26 0.16
N LEU A 193 17.48 1.27 0.70
CA LEU A 193 17.76 -0.14 0.55
C LEU A 193 16.93 -0.80 -0.57
N GLY A 194 16.16 -0.01 -1.33
CA GLY A 194 15.35 -0.46 -2.47
C GLY A 194 14.09 -1.24 -2.09
N ALA A 195 13.57 -1.07 -0.87
CA ALA A 195 12.31 -1.65 -0.44
C ALA A 195 11.20 -0.60 -0.39
N SER A 196 9.98 -0.98 -0.81
CA SER A 196 8.79 -0.13 -0.71
C SER A 196 8.03 -0.36 0.60
N VAL A 197 7.31 0.66 1.06
CA VAL A 197 6.55 0.67 2.31
C VAL A 197 5.06 0.84 2.04
N LYS A 198 4.26 -0.07 2.61
CA LYS A 198 2.79 0.02 2.61
C LYS A 198 2.31 0.25 4.05
N VAL A 199 1.51 1.27 4.25
CA VAL A 199 1.03 1.70 5.56
C VAL A 199 -0.34 1.12 5.83
N ILE A 200 -0.43 0.19 6.78
CA ILE A 200 -1.69 -0.41 7.24
C ILE A 200 -2.34 0.57 8.22
N ILE A 201 -3.50 1.12 7.84
CA ILE A 201 -4.25 2.03 8.70
C ILE A 201 -5.21 1.32 9.65
N GLU A 202 -5.51 0.04 9.42
CA GLU A 202 -6.50 -0.79 10.12
C GLU A 202 -7.88 -0.12 10.15
N ALA A 203 -8.43 0.10 8.96
CA ALA A 203 -9.62 0.92 8.71
C ALA A 203 -10.83 0.58 9.59
N ALA A 204 -10.97 -0.70 10.00
CA ALA A 204 -12.08 -1.16 10.82
C ALA A 204 -12.11 -0.56 12.26
N TYR A 205 -11.01 0.01 12.73
CA TYR A 205 -10.96 0.75 14.00
C TYR A 205 -11.20 2.25 13.84
N LEU A 206 -11.26 2.76 12.61
CA LEU A 206 -11.23 4.19 12.30
C LEU A 206 -12.59 4.68 11.78
N GLY A 207 -12.97 5.88 12.19
CA GLY A 207 -14.01 6.66 11.51
C GLY A 207 -13.46 7.25 10.20
N ASP A 208 -14.35 7.78 9.35
CA ASP A 208 -13.94 8.26 8.00
C ASP A 208 -12.95 9.43 8.10
N GLU A 209 -13.11 10.35 9.06
CA GLU A 209 -12.16 11.42 9.34
C GLU A 209 -10.76 10.85 9.68
N GLU A 210 -10.70 9.89 10.60
CA GLU A 210 -9.45 9.24 11.02
C GLU A 210 -8.78 8.46 9.86
N LYS A 211 -9.58 7.86 8.94
CA LYS A 211 -9.05 7.22 7.72
C LYS A 211 -8.41 8.23 6.78
N VAL A 212 -9.05 9.40 6.62
CA VAL A 212 -8.50 10.51 5.83
C VAL A 212 -7.19 11.00 6.43
N GLU A 213 -7.16 11.25 7.75
CA GLU A 213 -5.96 11.67 8.49
C GLU A 213 -4.82 10.65 8.31
N ALA A 214 -5.08 9.36 8.56
CA ALA A 214 -4.08 8.30 8.41
C ALA A 214 -3.50 8.22 6.98
N CYS A 215 -4.36 8.34 5.96
CA CYS A 215 -3.92 8.33 4.56
C CYS A 215 -3.11 9.58 4.20
N ALA A 216 -3.49 10.76 4.72
CA ALA A 216 -2.77 12.01 4.49
C ALA A 216 -1.38 11.97 5.15
N LEU A 217 -1.28 11.47 6.39
CA LEU A 217 0.00 11.29 7.10
C LEU A 217 0.92 10.29 6.37
N ALA A 218 0.36 9.16 5.90
CA ALA A 218 1.13 8.19 5.11
C ALA A 218 1.68 8.80 3.82
N LYS A 219 0.89 9.67 3.16
CA LYS A 219 1.32 10.39 1.96
C LYS A 219 2.38 11.44 2.29
N ALA A 220 2.22 12.22 3.36
CA ALA A 220 3.20 13.21 3.82
C ALA A 220 4.53 12.56 4.17
N ALA A 221 4.50 11.38 4.78
CA ALA A 221 5.68 10.56 5.10
C ALA A 221 6.27 9.81 3.88
N HIS A 222 5.81 10.08 2.66
CA HIS A 222 6.31 9.49 1.41
C HIS A 222 6.23 7.95 1.33
N ALA A 223 5.24 7.33 1.96
CA ALA A 223 4.99 5.91 1.79
C ALA A 223 4.50 5.59 0.37
N ASP A 224 4.79 4.38 -0.12
CA ASP A 224 4.43 3.97 -1.48
C ASP A 224 2.96 3.55 -1.60
N TYR A 225 2.39 3.01 -0.52
CA TYR A 225 1.01 2.55 -0.45
C TYR A 225 0.36 2.87 0.89
N VAL A 226 -0.96 3.04 0.87
CA VAL A 226 -1.82 2.80 2.03
C VAL A 226 -2.50 1.44 1.91
N LYS A 227 -2.69 0.74 3.02
CA LYS A 227 -3.32 -0.58 3.09
C LYS A 227 -4.47 -0.57 4.09
N THR A 228 -5.60 -1.19 3.75
CA THR A 228 -6.80 -1.15 4.57
C THR A 228 -6.63 -1.83 5.93
N SER A 229 -6.13 -3.07 5.95
CA SER A 229 -6.29 -3.93 7.12
C SER A 229 -5.14 -4.93 7.30
N THR A 230 -4.93 -5.36 8.54
CA THR A 230 -4.00 -6.46 8.88
C THR A 230 -4.58 -7.83 8.53
N GLY A 231 -5.89 -8.00 8.60
CA GLY A 231 -6.60 -9.28 8.56
C GLY A 231 -6.70 -9.97 9.93
N PHE A 232 -6.22 -9.33 11.02
CA PHE A 232 -6.31 -9.79 12.42
C PHE A 232 -7.21 -8.88 13.26
N GLY A 233 -7.65 -7.75 12.70
CA GLY A 233 -8.60 -6.84 13.32
C GLY A 233 -10.06 -7.29 13.16
N PRO A 234 -11.02 -6.47 13.62
CA PRO A 234 -12.45 -6.81 13.62
C PRO A 234 -13.09 -6.77 12.21
N GLY A 235 -12.39 -6.25 11.20
CA GLY A 235 -12.91 -6.12 9.83
C GLY A 235 -11.83 -6.27 8.78
N GLY A 236 -12.24 -6.18 7.52
CA GLY A 236 -11.37 -6.25 6.34
C GLY A 236 -11.58 -5.06 5.40
N ALA A 237 -11.13 -5.21 4.14
CA ALA A 237 -11.33 -4.19 3.11
C ALA A 237 -12.81 -4.07 2.74
N THR A 238 -13.30 -2.84 2.60
CA THR A 238 -14.58 -2.50 1.97
C THR A 238 -14.37 -1.66 0.73
N VAL A 239 -15.33 -1.67 -0.17
CA VAL A 239 -15.30 -0.85 -1.41
C VAL A 239 -15.27 0.63 -1.04
N GLU A 240 -16.04 1.01 -0.01
CA GLU A 240 -16.16 2.37 0.49
C GLU A 240 -14.82 2.88 1.06
N ASP A 241 -14.14 2.06 1.89
CA ASP A 241 -12.83 2.41 2.44
C ASP A 241 -11.79 2.58 1.34
N VAL A 242 -11.72 1.65 0.39
CA VAL A 242 -10.79 1.73 -0.74
C VAL A 242 -11.04 2.98 -1.58
N ALA A 243 -12.31 3.30 -1.87
CA ALA A 243 -12.66 4.50 -2.62
C ALA A 243 -12.29 5.79 -1.85
N LEU A 244 -12.52 5.82 -0.53
CA LEU A 244 -12.13 6.93 0.33
C LEU A 244 -10.60 7.10 0.33
N MET A 245 -9.86 6.03 0.60
CA MET A 245 -8.39 6.04 0.62
C MET A 245 -7.82 6.51 -0.73
N ARG A 246 -8.35 6.01 -1.85
CA ARG A 246 -7.94 6.43 -3.20
C ARG A 246 -8.14 7.92 -3.44
N ARG A 247 -9.26 8.50 -2.99
CA ARG A 247 -9.51 9.94 -3.12
C ARG A 247 -8.49 10.77 -2.35
N VAL A 248 -8.12 10.34 -1.13
CA VAL A 248 -7.16 11.06 -0.29
C VAL A 248 -5.75 11.00 -0.86
N VAL A 249 -5.27 9.79 -1.22
CA VAL A 249 -3.88 9.64 -1.64
C VAL A 249 -3.64 10.07 -3.10
N GLY A 250 -4.69 10.17 -3.90
CA GLY A 250 -4.58 10.52 -5.33
C GLY A 250 -4.07 9.36 -6.20
N PRO A 251 -3.77 9.60 -7.49
CA PRO A 251 -3.42 8.53 -8.44
C PRO A 251 -2.00 7.99 -8.26
N GLU A 252 -1.08 8.76 -7.71
CA GLU A 252 0.36 8.45 -7.65
C GLU A 252 0.70 7.40 -6.60
N MET A 253 0.00 7.41 -5.46
CA MET A 253 0.24 6.47 -4.36
C MET A 253 -0.62 5.22 -4.52
N GLY A 254 -0.07 4.05 -4.21
CA GLY A 254 -0.80 2.79 -4.26
C GLY A 254 -1.87 2.66 -3.16
N VAL A 255 -2.93 1.90 -3.44
CA VAL A 255 -3.91 1.46 -2.43
C VAL A 255 -3.97 -0.06 -2.43
N LYS A 256 -3.69 -0.68 -1.29
CA LYS A 256 -3.79 -2.14 -1.09
C LYS A 256 -5.05 -2.48 -0.32
N ALA A 257 -5.95 -3.23 -0.95
CA ALA A 257 -7.10 -3.84 -0.28
C ALA A 257 -6.70 -5.19 0.32
N ALA A 258 -6.87 -5.38 1.62
CA ALA A 258 -6.52 -6.61 2.32
C ALA A 258 -7.52 -6.93 3.44
N GLY A 259 -7.67 -8.24 3.73
CA GLY A 259 -8.67 -8.73 4.68
C GLY A 259 -10.03 -8.96 4.02
N GLY A 260 -10.44 -10.22 3.95
CA GLY A 260 -11.78 -10.59 3.48
C GLY A 260 -11.94 -10.79 1.97
N VAL A 261 -11.00 -10.41 1.13
CA VAL A 261 -11.08 -10.61 -0.34
C VAL A 261 -10.81 -12.07 -0.68
N LYS A 262 -11.83 -12.78 -1.19
CA LYS A 262 -11.81 -14.24 -1.41
C LYS A 262 -12.20 -14.68 -2.80
N THR A 263 -12.84 -13.81 -3.59
CA THR A 263 -13.35 -14.12 -4.94
C THR A 263 -12.82 -13.14 -5.98
N ALA A 264 -12.91 -13.51 -7.26
CA ALA A 264 -12.55 -12.64 -8.37
C ALA A 264 -13.43 -11.38 -8.44
N GLU A 265 -14.71 -11.54 -8.12
CA GLU A 265 -15.70 -10.45 -8.12
C GLU A 265 -15.37 -9.42 -7.03
N GLU A 266 -15.05 -9.88 -5.82
CA GLU A 266 -14.62 -9.00 -4.72
C GLU A 266 -13.33 -8.27 -5.09
N ALA A 267 -12.34 -8.97 -5.66
CA ALA A 267 -11.09 -8.35 -6.10
C ALA A 267 -11.32 -7.29 -7.19
N LYS A 268 -12.17 -7.60 -8.19
CA LYS A 268 -12.55 -6.64 -9.25
C LYS A 268 -13.28 -5.41 -8.67
N ALA A 269 -14.15 -5.61 -7.68
CA ALA A 269 -14.83 -4.50 -7.00
C ALA A 269 -13.83 -3.58 -6.28
N MET A 270 -12.85 -4.15 -5.56
CA MET A 270 -11.78 -3.37 -4.92
C MET A 270 -10.93 -2.59 -5.95
N ILE A 271 -10.61 -3.21 -7.09
CA ILE A 271 -9.85 -2.57 -8.17
C ILE A 271 -10.68 -1.43 -8.78
N ALA A 272 -11.97 -1.64 -9.03
CA ALA A 272 -12.87 -0.61 -9.54
C ALA A 272 -12.99 0.58 -8.57
N ALA A 273 -12.91 0.34 -7.25
CA ALA A 273 -12.88 1.37 -6.21
C ALA A 273 -11.53 2.10 -6.11
N GLY A 274 -10.49 1.62 -6.81
CA GLY A 274 -9.18 2.27 -6.86
C GLY A 274 -8.04 1.51 -6.20
N ALA A 275 -8.24 0.23 -5.79
CA ALA A 275 -7.13 -0.59 -5.34
C ALA A 275 -6.16 -0.89 -6.50
N THR A 276 -4.86 -0.85 -6.21
CA THR A 276 -3.78 -1.22 -7.14
C THR A 276 -3.02 -2.46 -6.67
N ARG A 277 -3.40 -2.98 -5.51
CA ARG A 277 -2.85 -4.20 -4.92
C ARG A 277 -3.93 -4.91 -4.09
N ILE A 278 -3.93 -6.24 -4.10
CA ILE A 278 -4.86 -7.08 -3.35
C ILE A 278 -4.07 -8.02 -2.45
N GLY A 279 -4.29 -7.94 -1.14
CA GLY A 279 -3.74 -8.89 -0.17
C GLY A 279 -4.72 -10.02 0.10
N ALA A 280 -4.40 -11.24 -0.33
CA ALA A 280 -5.29 -12.37 -0.18
C ALA A 280 -4.56 -13.69 0.09
N SER A 281 -5.10 -14.53 0.97
CA SER A 281 -4.71 -15.94 1.12
C SER A 281 -5.37 -16.85 0.07
N ALA A 282 -6.38 -16.36 -0.64
CA ALA A 282 -7.13 -17.07 -1.64
C ALA A 282 -6.70 -16.72 -3.09
N GLY A 283 -5.43 -16.33 -3.29
CA GLY A 283 -4.91 -15.83 -4.56
C GLY A 283 -5.24 -16.74 -5.74
N ILE A 284 -4.99 -18.06 -5.61
CA ILE A 284 -5.28 -19.05 -6.65
C ILE A 284 -6.77 -19.06 -7.02
N LYS A 285 -7.66 -19.03 -6.01
CA LYS A 285 -9.12 -19.03 -6.26
C LYS A 285 -9.56 -17.77 -6.99
N ILE A 286 -8.94 -16.61 -6.64
CA ILE A 286 -9.26 -15.33 -7.27
C ILE A 286 -8.87 -15.34 -8.75
N VAL A 287 -7.69 -15.83 -9.11
CA VAL A 287 -7.23 -15.84 -10.51
C VAL A 287 -7.82 -17.01 -11.30
N GLY A 288 -8.02 -18.19 -10.69
CA GLY A 288 -8.60 -19.35 -11.35
C GLY A 288 -10.04 -19.12 -11.80
N ALA A 289 -10.85 -18.44 -11.00
CA ALA A 289 -12.21 -18.06 -11.39
C ALA A 289 -12.26 -16.94 -12.45
N ALA A 290 -11.20 -16.17 -12.61
CA ALA A 290 -11.13 -15.13 -13.65
C ALA A 290 -10.73 -15.69 -15.04
N GLN A 291 -10.30 -16.95 -15.12
CA GLN A 291 -9.95 -17.63 -16.36
C GLN A 291 -11.11 -18.45 -16.94
N ALA A 292 -12.15 -18.74 -16.15
CA ALA A 292 -13.35 -19.46 -16.55
C ALA A 292 -14.44 -18.50 -17.03
#